data_585b095341e68a611d15c0cf56e37514
#
_entry.id   585b095341e68a611d15c0cf56e37514
#
_cell.length_a   1.000
_cell.length_b   1.000
_cell.length_c   1.000
_cell.angle_alpha   90.00
_cell.angle_beta   90.00
_cell.angle_gamma   90.00
#
_symmetry.space_group_name_H-M   'P 1'
#
loop_
_entity.id
_entity.type
_entity.pdbx_description
1 polymer ?
#
loop_
_entity_poly.entity_id
_entity_poly.type
_entity_poly.pdbx_seq_one_letter_code
_entity_poly.pdbx_strand_id
1 'polypeptide(L)'
;MNKRILIILIASFLLLTGSVFSDADTRDSASPFGVLDFLAWDHAWNGHHYEGDKAEKAVKLMQEAGVGFVRMDFLWDDIEPAYGEFNFKKYDKIVDLLIAHDIKILGLLSYNASWASNQWNGPPNKTFFTAYAKAVVSHFKDRVKYWEIWNEPDDPQYWTPQDDMRSYTELLKSVYPALKNEDPDCVVVMGGVSKTIAVSLRHIYKYGGKEYFDVVNFHPFVDPLLPNAEQMLEGIYKGVYHVLEQKQDIQKPIWFSELGCPGVRSADGSGGWWFGKSPTEDEQADWVKKVYDKPLRWKGVQRIFWAFFRDTSNHFKNDVDHFGLLREDFSKKPAFDAYKAASADKTS
;
A
#
# COMPACT_ATOMS: atom_id res chain seq x y z
N MET A 1 -60.54 55.83 -21.29
CA MET A 1 -59.35 55.18 -21.87
C MET A 1 -58.70 54.34 -20.80
N ASN A 2 -59.06 53.05 -20.76
CA ASN A 2 -58.52 52.12 -19.74
C ASN A 2 -57.38 51.28 -20.36
N LYS A 3 -56.17 51.46 -19.86
CA LYS A 3 -55.05 50.58 -20.21
C LYS A 3 -55.09 49.35 -19.28
N ARG A 4 -55.34 48.16 -19.83
CA ARG A 4 -55.20 46.87 -19.17
C ARG A 4 -53.73 46.47 -19.22
N ILE A 5 -53.17 46.29 -18.02
CA ILE A 5 -51.80 45.73 -17.88
C ILE A 5 -51.94 44.21 -17.83
N LEU A 6 -51.32 43.53 -18.79
CA LEU A 6 -51.25 42.08 -18.85
C LEU A 6 -50.03 41.62 -18.05
N ILE A 7 -50.25 40.94 -16.92
CA ILE A 7 -49.20 40.30 -16.13
C ILE A 7 -48.99 38.90 -16.67
N ILE A 8 -47.83 38.66 -17.28
CA ILE A 8 -47.39 37.33 -17.70
C ILE A 8 -46.66 36.66 -16.52
N LEU A 9 -47.29 35.67 -15.92
CA LEU A 9 -46.66 34.78 -14.93
C LEU A 9 -45.82 33.73 -15.70
N ILE A 10 -44.48 33.83 -15.62
CA ILE A 10 -43.59 32.82 -16.07
C ILE A 10 -43.42 31.80 -14.93
N ALA A 11 -44.06 30.64 -15.05
CA ALA A 11 -43.87 29.52 -14.17
C ALA A 11 -42.55 28.82 -14.54
N SER A 12 -41.52 29.04 -13.75
CA SER A 12 -40.26 28.28 -13.89
C SER A 12 -40.44 26.87 -13.35
N PHE A 13 -40.55 25.89 -14.25
CA PHE A 13 -40.48 24.48 -13.94
C PHE A 13 -39.02 24.11 -13.64
N LEU A 14 -38.65 24.00 -12.37
CA LEU A 14 -37.43 23.36 -11.95
C LEU A 14 -37.61 21.85 -12.14
N LEU A 15 -37.08 21.33 -13.24
CA LEU A 15 -36.84 19.91 -13.41
C LEU A 15 -35.72 19.49 -12.46
N LEU A 16 -36.10 18.97 -11.29
CA LEU A 16 -35.22 18.15 -10.45
C LEU A 16 -34.94 16.84 -11.20
N THR A 17 -33.90 16.84 -12.02
CA THR A 17 -33.29 15.59 -12.47
C THR A 17 -32.60 14.96 -11.28
N GLY A 18 -33.34 14.12 -10.56
CA GLY A 18 -32.76 13.21 -9.60
C GLY A 18 -31.76 12.32 -10.34
N SER A 19 -30.48 12.58 -10.14
CA SER A 19 -29.43 11.66 -10.51
C SER A 19 -29.68 10.41 -9.68
N VAL A 20 -30.25 9.39 -10.30
CA VAL A 20 -30.22 8.02 -9.78
C VAL A 20 -28.73 7.64 -9.84
N PHE A 21 -28.01 7.82 -8.72
CA PHE A 21 -26.71 7.20 -8.55
C PHE A 21 -26.98 5.69 -8.61
N SER A 22 -26.71 5.09 -9.77
CA SER A 22 -26.59 3.66 -9.85
C SER A 22 -25.48 3.29 -8.85
N ASP A 23 -25.72 2.27 -8.04
CA ASP A 23 -24.71 1.51 -7.31
C ASP A 23 -23.81 0.79 -8.34
N ALA A 24 -23.16 1.55 -9.21
CA ALA A 24 -22.13 1.02 -10.08
C ALA A 24 -20.98 0.67 -9.15
N ASP A 25 -20.73 -0.61 -9.06
CA ASP A 25 -19.56 -1.20 -8.41
C ASP A 25 -18.31 -0.43 -8.86
N THR A 26 -17.85 0.52 -8.03
CA THR A 26 -16.69 1.39 -8.31
C THR A 26 -15.37 0.62 -8.14
N ARG A 27 -15.37 -0.69 -8.34
CA ARG A 27 -14.15 -1.47 -8.38
C ARG A 27 -13.36 -1.02 -9.61
N ASP A 28 -12.25 -0.34 -9.37
CA ASP A 28 -11.21 -0.14 -10.38
C ASP A 28 -10.92 -1.52 -11.02
N SER A 29 -10.99 -1.61 -12.33
CA SER A 29 -10.78 -2.84 -13.10
C SER A 29 -9.36 -3.43 -12.98
N ALA A 30 -8.50 -2.78 -12.18
CA ALA A 30 -7.15 -3.26 -11.93
C ALA A 30 -7.14 -4.46 -10.99
N SER A 31 -6.18 -5.36 -11.22
CA SER A 31 -6.00 -6.60 -10.45
C SER A 31 -6.03 -6.35 -8.93
N PRO A 32 -6.73 -7.17 -8.14
CA PRO A 32 -6.68 -7.11 -6.69
C PRO A 32 -5.43 -7.76 -6.09
N PHE A 33 -4.58 -8.37 -6.91
CA PHE A 33 -3.42 -9.15 -6.51
C PHE A 33 -2.16 -8.31 -6.54
N GLY A 34 -1.59 -8.03 -5.38
CA GLY A 34 -0.33 -7.33 -5.22
C GLY A 34 0.72 -8.14 -4.45
N VAL A 35 1.96 -7.71 -4.56
CA VAL A 35 3.06 -8.16 -3.71
C VAL A 35 3.86 -6.96 -3.23
N LEU A 36 4.39 -7.00 -2.00
CA LEU A 36 5.49 -6.15 -1.60
C LEU A 36 6.79 -6.78 -2.05
N ASP A 37 7.66 -6.00 -2.69
CA ASP A 37 9.03 -6.46 -2.94
C ASP A 37 10.02 -5.29 -2.96
N PHE A 38 11.27 -5.59 -2.66
CA PHE A 38 12.34 -4.64 -2.44
C PHE A 38 13.20 -4.45 -3.70
N LEU A 39 12.58 -4.28 -4.88
CA LEU A 39 13.26 -4.22 -6.17
C LEU A 39 14.36 -3.14 -6.28
N ALA A 40 14.25 -2.07 -5.46
CA ALA A 40 15.26 -1.02 -5.39
C ALA A 40 16.42 -1.31 -4.41
N TRP A 41 16.42 -2.49 -3.75
CA TRP A 41 17.43 -2.84 -2.76
C TRP A 41 18.70 -3.41 -3.40
N ASP A 42 19.61 -2.54 -3.78
CA ASP A 42 20.94 -2.84 -4.32
C ASP A 42 22.10 -2.36 -3.43
N HIS A 43 21.79 -1.96 -2.18
CA HIS A 43 22.73 -1.40 -1.23
C HIS A 43 23.44 -2.46 -0.39
N ALA A 44 24.61 -2.12 0.13
CA ALA A 44 25.37 -3.00 1.03
C ALA A 44 24.59 -3.32 2.33
N TRP A 45 23.83 -2.35 2.89
CA TRP A 45 23.07 -2.55 4.13
C TRP A 45 21.93 -3.56 4.00
N ASN A 46 21.45 -3.83 2.78
CA ASN A 46 20.43 -4.84 2.49
C ASN A 46 20.98 -6.08 1.76
N GLY A 47 22.30 -6.27 1.76
CA GLY A 47 22.97 -7.41 1.17
C GLY A 47 22.87 -7.45 -0.37
N HIS A 48 22.74 -6.30 -1.03
CA HIS A 48 22.62 -6.21 -2.50
C HIS A 48 21.52 -7.14 -3.04
N HIS A 49 20.36 -7.13 -2.38
CA HIS A 49 19.27 -8.09 -2.59
C HIS A 49 18.86 -8.20 -4.07
N TYR A 50 18.76 -7.09 -4.79
CA TYR A 50 18.42 -7.03 -6.21
C TYR A 50 19.55 -6.53 -7.12
N GLU A 51 20.79 -6.85 -6.77
CA GLU A 51 21.93 -6.54 -7.63
C GLU A 51 21.91 -7.34 -8.95
N GLY A 52 22.40 -6.72 -10.02
CA GLY A 52 22.54 -7.35 -11.34
C GLY A 52 21.21 -7.57 -12.06
N ASP A 53 20.97 -8.77 -12.57
CA ASP A 53 19.79 -9.17 -13.32
C ASP A 53 18.64 -9.74 -12.44
N LYS A 54 18.83 -9.74 -11.12
CA LYS A 54 17.88 -10.35 -10.19
C LYS A 54 16.49 -9.70 -10.27
N ALA A 55 16.42 -8.37 -10.51
CA ALA A 55 15.14 -7.67 -10.67
C ALA A 55 14.37 -8.15 -11.91
N GLU A 56 15.04 -8.33 -13.05
CA GLU A 56 14.41 -8.88 -14.26
C GLU A 56 13.87 -10.30 -14.03
N LYS A 57 14.65 -11.13 -13.33
CA LYS A 57 14.23 -12.49 -12.98
C LYS A 57 13.00 -12.49 -12.08
N ALA A 58 12.96 -11.60 -11.06
CA ALA A 58 11.81 -11.46 -10.18
C ALA A 58 10.57 -11.01 -10.95
N VAL A 59 10.67 -9.97 -11.77
CA VAL A 59 9.53 -9.41 -12.51
C VAL A 59 8.94 -10.43 -13.50
N LYS A 60 9.76 -11.24 -14.17
CA LYS A 60 9.26 -12.36 -15.01
C LYS A 60 8.47 -13.39 -14.19
N LEU A 61 8.93 -13.71 -12.98
CA LEU A 61 8.21 -14.61 -12.08
C LEU A 61 6.96 -13.97 -11.48
N MET A 62 6.96 -12.66 -11.23
CA MET A 62 5.76 -11.92 -10.83
C MET A 62 4.68 -11.99 -11.92
N GLN A 63 5.06 -11.77 -13.18
CA GLN A 63 4.15 -11.91 -14.32
C GLN A 63 3.61 -13.34 -14.41
N GLU A 64 4.48 -14.35 -14.25
CA GLU A 64 4.05 -15.75 -14.24
C GLU A 64 3.06 -16.06 -13.11
N ALA A 65 3.22 -15.43 -11.94
CA ALA A 65 2.34 -15.60 -10.79
C ALA A 65 1.00 -14.85 -10.91
N GLY A 66 0.84 -13.99 -11.94
CA GLY A 66 -0.33 -13.14 -12.10
C GLY A 66 -0.36 -11.93 -11.15
N VAL A 67 0.82 -11.46 -10.74
CA VAL A 67 0.95 -10.21 -9.94
C VAL A 67 0.50 -9.04 -10.80
N GLY A 68 -0.50 -8.29 -10.33
CA GLY A 68 -0.98 -7.08 -11.01
C GLY A 68 -0.43 -5.79 -10.42
N PHE A 69 0.07 -5.85 -9.19
CA PHE A 69 0.69 -4.71 -8.50
C PHE A 69 1.95 -5.10 -7.76
N VAL A 70 2.94 -4.22 -7.79
CA VAL A 70 4.10 -4.27 -6.88
C VAL A 70 4.08 -3.03 -5.99
N ARG A 71 4.12 -3.22 -4.67
CA ARG A 71 4.47 -2.18 -3.71
C ARG A 71 5.97 -2.16 -3.55
N MET A 72 6.59 -1.01 -3.76
CA MET A 72 8.05 -0.84 -3.62
C MET A 72 8.40 0.53 -3.07
N ASP A 73 9.52 0.58 -2.36
CA ASP A 73 10.05 1.84 -1.83
C ASP A 73 10.54 2.75 -2.96
N PHE A 74 10.21 4.03 -2.85
CA PHE A 74 10.88 5.15 -3.48
C PHE A 74 11.64 5.89 -2.39
N LEU A 75 12.86 5.45 -2.09
CA LEU A 75 13.62 5.98 -0.95
C LEU A 75 14.08 7.41 -1.21
N TRP A 76 13.77 8.30 -0.28
CA TRP A 76 14.12 9.71 -0.43
C TRP A 76 15.64 9.92 -0.52
N ASP A 77 16.43 9.22 0.31
CA ASP A 77 17.89 9.32 0.32
C ASP A 77 18.54 8.85 -0.99
N ASP A 78 17.91 7.88 -1.69
CA ASP A 78 18.38 7.41 -3.00
C ASP A 78 18.07 8.41 -4.12
N ILE A 79 16.88 8.99 -4.06
CA ILE A 79 16.35 9.85 -5.13
C ILE A 79 16.90 11.27 -5.01
N GLU A 80 17.06 11.77 -3.79
CA GLU A 80 17.58 13.10 -3.50
C GLU A 80 18.73 12.99 -2.48
N PRO A 81 19.93 12.50 -2.88
CA PRO A 81 21.07 12.29 -2.00
C PRO A 81 21.64 13.58 -1.42
N ALA A 82 21.37 14.73 -2.03
CA ALA A 82 21.65 16.06 -1.53
C ALA A 82 20.50 17.00 -1.89
N TYR A 83 20.27 18.02 -1.11
CA TYR A 83 19.16 18.96 -1.29
C TYR A 83 19.06 19.51 -2.71
N GLY A 84 17.97 19.23 -3.39
CA GLY A 84 17.69 19.66 -4.76
C GLY A 84 18.40 18.86 -5.85
N GLU A 85 19.18 17.84 -5.52
CA GLU A 85 19.88 17.00 -6.48
C GLU A 85 19.15 15.66 -6.69
N PHE A 86 18.30 15.59 -7.70
CA PHE A 86 17.48 14.40 -7.97
C PHE A 86 18.15 13.42 -8.94
N ASN A 87 18.10 12.14 -8.62
CA ASN A 87 18.57 11.03 -9.47
C ASN A 87 17.52 9.93 -9.57
N PHE A 88 16.80 9.88 -10.67
CA PHE A 88 15.73 8.90 -10.92
C PHE A 88 16.20 7.65 -11.67
N LYS A 89 17.45 7.57 -12.13
CA LYS A 89 17.93 6.53 -13.07
C LYS A 89 17.69 5.09 -12.63
N LYS A 90 17.85 4.80 -11.32
CA LYS A 90 17.60 3.47 -10.76
C LYS A 90 16.11 3.14 -10.85
N TYR A 91 15.29 4.07 -10.39
CA TYR A 91 13.83 3.90 -10.35
C TYR A 91 13.21 3.91 -11.75
N ASP A 92 13.72 4.69 -12.70
CA ASP A 92 13.30 4.64 -14.10
C ASP A 92 13.42 3.22 -14.67
N LYS A 93 14.56 2.56 -14.48
CA LYS A 93 14.79 1.19 -14.95
C LYS A 93 13.80 0.20 -14.36
N ILE A 94 13.52 0.28 -13.05
CA ILE A 94 12.61 -0.64 -12.36
C ILE A 94 11.17 -0.38 -12.78
N VAL A 95 10.77 0.89 -12.84
CA VAL A 95 9.42 1.30 -13.29
C VAL A 95 9.16 0.85 -14.73
N ASP A 96 10.09 1.11 -15.65
CA ASP A 96 9.96 0.71 -17.04
C ASP A 96 9.90 -0.83 -17.19
N LEU A 97 10.69 -1.55 -16.40
CA LEU A 97 10.67 -3.02 -16.37
C LEU A 97 9.30 -3.55 -15.92
N LEU A 98 8.72 -3.01 -14.83
CA LEU A 98 7.42 -3.42 -14.31
C LEU A 98 6.29 -3.12 -15.32
N ILE A 99 6.30 -1.94 -15.92
CA ILE A 99 5.31 -1.54 -16.93
C ILE A 99 5.40 -2.42 -18.18
N ALA A 100 6.61 -2.77 -18.63
CA ALA A 100 6.80 -3.66 -19.77
C ALA A 100 6.23 -5.09 -19.55
N HIS A 101 5.91 -5.43 -18.29
CA HIS A 101 5.29 -6.70 -17.90
C HIS A 101 3.84 -6.52 -17.41
N ASP A 102 3.20 -5.37 -17.71
CA ASP A 102 1.82 -5.02 -17.30
C ASP A 102 1.59 -5.02 -15.77
N ILE A 103 2.64 -4.77 -14.99
CA ILE A 103 2.56 -4.71 -13.53
C ILE A 103 2.49 -3.24 -13.09
N LYS A 104 1.41 -2.89 -12.38
CA LYS A 104 1.24 -1.56 -11.79
C LYS A 104 2.05 -1.40 -10.52
N ILE A 105 2.29 -0.16 -10.12
CA ILE A 105 3.16 0.17 -9.01
C ILE A 105 2.38 0.94 -7.95
N LEU A 106 2.47 0.49 -6.69
CA LEU A 106 2.21 1.28 -5.50
C LEU A 106 3.57 1.79 -5.01
N GLY A 107 3.88 3.04 -5.31
CA GLY A 107 5.12 3.68 -4.88
C GLY A 107 5.02 4.15 -3.43
N LEU A 108 5.83 3.58 -2.54
CA LEU A 108 5.94 4.02 -1.16
C LEU A 108 6.93 5.18 -1.05
N LEU A 109 6.44 6.38 -0.75
CA LEU A 109 7.25 7.56 -0.47
C LEU A 109 7.73 7.52 0.99
N SER A 110 8.98 7.21 1.23
CA SER A 110 9.64 7.00 2.53
C SER A 110 11.15 7.08 2.37
N TYR A 111 11.90 7.13 3.36
CA TYR A 111 11.92 7.63 4.72
C TYR A 111 12.64 8.97 4.72
N ASN A 112 13.25 9.45 5.83
CA ASN A 112 14.05 10.67 5.76
C ASN A 112 15.36 10.46 5.00
N ALA A 113 15.72 11.41 4.13
CA ALA A 113 17.05 11.49 3.56
C ALA A 113 18.08 11.92 4.62
N SER A 114 19.29 11.42 4.51
CA SER A 114 20.38 11.65 5.48
C SER A 114 20.75 13.12 5.63
N TRP A 115 20.64 13.90 4.56
CA TRP A 115 20.86 15.35 4.58
C TRP A 115 19.71 16.12 5.26
N ALA A 116 18.47 15.55 5.24
CA ALA A 116 17.28 16.21 5.79
C ALA A 116 17.08 15.94 7.28
N SER A 117 17.55 14.78 7.77
CA SER A 117 17.42 14.38 9.17
C SER A 117 18.48 13.35 9.56
N ASN A 118 18.97 13.45 10.81
CA ASN A 118 19.81 12.41 11.41
C ASN A 118 19.02 11.16 11.85
N GLN A 119 17.69 11.20 11.71
CA GLN A 119 16.79 10.14 12.13
C GLN A 119 15.97 9.68 10.93
N TRP A 120 16.30 8.52 10.38
CA TRP A 120 15.68 7.97 9.17
C TRP A 120 14.15 7.75 9.33
N ASN A 121 13.70 7.39 10.53
CA ASN A 121 12.31 7.08 10.90
C ASN A 121 11.63 8.17 11.74
N GLY A 122 12.18 9.38 11.80
CA GLY A 122 11.55 10.51 12.49
C GLY A 122 10.51 11.21 11.62
N PRO A 123 9.58 11.98 12.24
CA PRO A 123 8.69 12.84 11.48
C PRO A 123 9.49 13.75 10.54
N PRO A 124 9.23 13.70 9.21
CA PRO A 124 10.01 14.49 8.27
C PRO A 124 9.70 15.98 8.37
N ASN A 125 10.65 16.81 7.96
CA ASN A 125 10.35 18.20 7.66
C ASN A 125 9.34 18.23 6.51
N LYS A 126 8.12 18.66 6.79
CA LYS A 126 6.99 18.62 5.84
C LYS A 126 7.29 19.34 4.53
N THR A 127 7.99 20.48 4.58
CA THR A 127 8.33 21.26 3.38
C THR A 127 9.28 20.48 2.46
N PHE A 128 10.32 19.89 3.02
CA PHE A 128 11.30 19.14 2.24
C PHE A 128 10.72 17.82 1.73
N PHE A 129 10.01 17.08 2.59
CA PHE A 129 9.35 15.84 2.16
C PHE A 129 8.29 16.09 1.07
N THR A 130 7.52 17.17 1.19
CA THR A 130 6.53 17.53 0.16
C THR A 130 7.21 17.90 -1.16
N ALA A 131 8.36 18.58 -1.12
CA ALA A 131 9.13 18.90 -2.33
C ALA A 131 9.66 17.65 -3.03
N TYR A 132 10.24 16.71 -2.25
CA TYR A 132 10.66 15.40 -2.73
C TYR A 132 9.47 14.63 -3.36
N ALA A 133 8.36 14.48 -2.62
CA ALA A 133 7.18 13.76 -3.09
C ALA A 133 6.62 14.35 -4.41
N LYS A 134 6.59 15.68 -4.53
CA LYS A 134 6.23 16.37 -5.78
C LYS A 134 7.17 16.02 -6.92
N ALA A 135 8.49 16.07 -6.69
CA ALA A 135 9.48 15.76 -7.72
C ALA A 135 9.33 14.33 -8.22
N VAL A 136 9.12 13.35 -7.31
CA VAL A 136 8.86 11.96 -7.67
C VAL A 136 7.58 11.82 -8.49
N VAL A 137 6.46 12.36 -8.01
CA VAL A 137 5.18 12.25 -8.72
C VAL A 137 5.23 12.94 -10.06
N SER A 138 5.81 14.13 -10.15
CA SER A 138 5.98 14.86 -11.43
C SER A 138 6.79 14.07 -12.45
N HIS A 139 7.86 13.38 -12.00
CA HIS A 139 8.72 12.57 -12.86
C HIS A 139 8.01 11.30 -13.38
N PHE A 140 7.22 10.65 -12.51
CA PHE A 140 6.60 9.37 -12.82
C PHE A 140 5.12 9.44 -13.20
N LYS A 141 4.47 10.61 -13.24
CA LYS A 141 3.01 10.78 -13.39
C LYS A 141 2.38 10.04 -14.58
N ASP A 142 3.13 9.82 -15.66
CA ASP A 142 2.64 9.09 -16.84
C ASP A 142 2.78 7.56 -16.70
N ARG A 143 3.50 7.08 -15.66
CA ARG A 143 3.87 5.68 -15.45
C ARG A 143 3.36 5.11 -14.13
N VAL A 144 3.33 5.91 -13.07
CA VAL A 144 2.91 5.48 -11.72
C VAL A 144 1.78 6.39 -11.24
N LYS A 145 0.66 5.78 -10.83
CA LYS A 145 -0.55 6.51 -10.40
C LYS A 145 -0.88 6.34 -8.93
N TYR A 146 -0.27 5.40 -8.23
CA TYR A 146 -0.60 5.07 -6.84
C TYR A 146 0.59 5.36 -5.94
N TRP A 147 0.39 6.22 -4.93
CA TRP A 147 1.45 6.70 -4.05
C TRP A 147 1.05 6.54 -2.59
N GLU A 148 1.77 5.74 -1.86
CA GLU A 148 1.61 5.55 -0.42
C GLU A 148 2.50 6.53 0.34
N ILE A 149 1.94 7.22 1.33
CA ILE A 149 2.65 8.24 2.10
C ILE A 149 3.13 7.64 3.41
N TRP A 150 4.42 7.33 3.48
CA TRP A 150 5.08 6.72 4.62
C TRP A 150 4.64 5.28 4.92
N ASN A 151 5.45 4.56 5.73
CA ASN A 151 5.21 3.20 6.19
C ASN A 151 4.96 3.18 7.70
N GLU A 152 3.91 2.50 8.15
CA GLU A 152 3.59 2.20 9.54
C GLU A 152 3.79 3.38 10.52
N PRO A 153 3.13 4.52 10.29
CA PRO A 153 3.33 5.70 11.14
C PRO A 153 2.82 5.54 12.57
N ASP A 154 2.16 4.41 12.90
CA ASP A 154 1.75 4.04 14.25
C ASP A 154 2.69 3.04 14.94
N ASP A 155 3.78 2.64 14.27
CA ASP A 155 4.82 1.81 14.85
C ASP A 155 6.04 2.66 15.22
N PRO A 156 6.50 2.65 16.50
CA PRO A 156 7.70 3.37 16.91
C PRO A 156 8.99 2.94 16.19
N GLN A 157 8.98 1.78 15.53
CA GLN A 157 10.09 1.37 14.67
C GLN A 157 10.22 2.24 13.41
N TYR A 158 9.09 2.70 12.85
CA TYR A 158 9.03 3.43 11.59
C TYR A 158 8.64 4.91 11.73
N TRP A 159 8.17 5.30 12.92
CA TRP A 159 7.84 6.69 13.23
C TRP A 159 8.11 6.98 14.71
N THR A 160 9.17 7.76 15.00
CA THR A 160 9.50 8.11 16.39
C THR A 160 9.95 9.58 16.50
N PRO A 161 9.46 10.35 17.49
CA PRO A 161 8.55 9.92 18.55
C PRO A 161 7.09 9.72 18.08
N GLN A 162 6.35 8.87 18.76
CA GLN A 162 4.89 8.71 18.57
C GLN A 162 4.12 9.91 19.15
N ASP A 163 3.05 10.33 18.47
CA ASP A 163 2.19 11.44 18.90
C ASP A 163 0.71 11.22 18.53
N ASP A 164 0.24 10.01 18.65
CA ASP A 164 -1.14 9.61 18.34
C ASP A 164 -1.56 10.00 16.90
N MET A 165 -0.68 9.86 15.92
CA MET A 165 -0.93 10.17 14.50
C MET A 165 -1.07 11.67 14.17
N ARG A 166 -0.77 12.56 15.09
CA ARG A 166 -0.92 14.00 14.84
C ARG A 166 0.05 14.49 13.77
N SER A 167 1.35 14.29 13.97
CA SER A 167 2.38 14.71 13.01
C SER A 167 2.23 14.02 11.66
N TYR A 168 1.84 12.74 11.64
CA TYR A 168 1.54 12.03 10.42
C TYR A 168 0.33 12.63 9.66
N THR A 169 -0.73 12.99 10.39
CA THR A 169 -1.89 13.67 9.78
C THR A 169 -1.50 15.02 9.18
N GLU A 170 -0.63 15.76 9.84
CA GLU A 170 -0.08 17.02 9.30
C GLU A 170 0.81 16.80 8.07
N LEU A 171 1.50 15.65 7.98
CA LEU A 171 2.23 15.27 6.78
C LEU A 171 1.26 15.01 5.61
N LEU A 172 0.20 14.22 5.82
CA LEU A 172 -0.84 13.98 4.81
C LEU A 172 -1.44 15.29 4.28
N LYS A 173 -1.78 16.22 5.19
CA LYS A 173 -2.33 17.53 4.82
C LYS A 173 -1.38 18.39 3.97
N SER A 174 -0.07 18.22 4.13
CA SER A 174 0.93 18.91 3.34
C SER A 174 1.14 18.25 1.97
N VAL A 175 1.24 16.92 1.95
CA VAL A 175 1.61 16.15 0.76
C VAL A 175 0.45 15.99 -0.21
N TYR A 176 -0.74 15.60 0.28
CA TYR A 176 -1.89 15.30 -0.58
C TYR A 176 -2.22 16.38 -1.60
N PRO A 177 -2.44 17.65 -1.22
CA PRO A 177 -2.77 18.70 -2.18
C PRO A 177 -1.61 18.96 -3.16
N ALA A 178 -0.38 18.76 -2.72
CA ALA A 178 0.79 18.93 -3.57
C ALA A 178 0.86 17.86 -4.66
N LEU A 179 0.59 16.59 -4.32
CA LEU A 179 0.54 15.50 -5.30
C LEU A 179 -0.63 15.66 -6.27
N LYS A 180 -1.82 16.01 -5.78
CA LYS A 180 -3.00 16.25 -6.62
C LYS A 180 -2.82 17.42 -7.58
N ASN A 181 -1.98 18.39 -7.24
CA ASN A 181 -1.63 19.48 -8.15
C ASN A 181 -0.66 19.06 -9.25
N GLU A 182 0.26 18.12 -8.98
CA GLU A 182 1.21 17.59 -9.98
C GLU A 182 0.56 16.57 -10.91
N ASP A 183 -0.26 15.69 -10.37
CA ASP A 183 -1.04 14.66 -11.07
C ASP A 183 -2.44 14.57 -10.46
N PRO A 184 -3.45 15.25 -11.00
CA PRO A 184 -4.81 15.20 -10.48
C PRO A 184 -5.43 13.79 -10.44
N ASP A 185 -4.97 12.90 -11.31
CA ASP A 185 -5.45 11.53 -11.45
C ASP A 185 -4.69 10.53 -10.55
N CYS A 186 -3.65 10.98 -9.83
CA CYS A 186 -2.95 10.09 -8.92
C CYS A 186 -3.84 9.69 -7.73
N VAL A 187 -3.65 8.49 -7.23
CA VAL A 187 -4.32 7.94 -6.05
C VAL A 187 -3.35 7.99 -4.88
N VAL A 188 -3.74 8.72 -3.84
CA VAL A 188 -2.95 8.86 -2.62
C VAL A 188 -3.43 7.86 -1.59
N VAL A 189 -2.57 6.92 -1.24
CA VAL A 189 -2.81 5.87 -0.26
C VAL A 189 -2.23 6.32 1.08
N MET A 190 -3.00 6.25 2.17
CA MET A 190 -2.44 6.52 3.49
C MET A 190 -1.40 5.44 3.84
N GLY A 191 -0.38 5.77 4.62
CA GLY A 191 0.60 4.81 5.11
C GLY A 191 -0.06 3.68 5.88
N GLY A 192 0.31 2.45 5.55
CA GLY A 192 -0.29 1.28 6.17
C GLY A 192 -0.03 1.26 7.68
N VAL A 193 -1.07 1.35 8.49
CA VAL A 193 -0.98 1.25 9.96
C VAL A 193 -1.00 -0.20 10.41
N SER A 194 -0.21 -0.57 11.40
CA SER A 194 0.01 -1.98 11.78
C SER A 194 -0.27 -2.31 13.25
N LYS A 195 -0.03 -1.37 14.17
CA LYS A 195 -0.10 -1.66 15.62
C LYS A 195 -1.48 -1.41 16.22
N THR A 196 -2.02 -0.22 15.99
CA THR A 196 -3.30 0.19 16.58
C THR A 196 -4.30 0.61 15.49
N ILE A 197 -4.47 -0.26 14.50
CA ILE A 197 -5.09 0.01 13.19
C ILE A 197 -6.35 0.90 13.26
N ALA A 198 -7.41 0.42 13.91
CA ALA A 198 -8.67 1.18 14.00
C ALA A 198 -8.55 2.43 14.90
N VAL A 199 -7.63 2.44 15.87
CA VAL A 199 -7.37 3.61 16.74
C VAL A 199 -6.61 4.67 15.97
N SER A 200 -5.57 4.26 15.25
CA SER A 200 -4.77 5.14 14.39
C SER A 200 -5.63 5.83 13.35
N LEU A 201 -6.51 5.09 12.68
CA LEU A 201 -7.48 5.66 11.74
C LEU A 201 -8.40 6.68 12.41
N ARG A 202 -8.95 6.38 13.61
CA ARG A 202 -9.75 7.36 14.37
C ARG A 202 -8.99 8.64 14.68
N HIS A 203 -7.70 8.54 15.03
CA HIS A 203 -6.85 9.70 15.30
C HIS A 203 -6.58 10.52 14.05
N ILE A 204 -6.31 9.91 12.89
CA ILE A 204 -6.19 10.63 11.61
C ILE A 204 -7.47 11.44 11.33
N TYR A 205 -8.65 10.85 11.50
CA TYR A 205 -9.92 11.57 11.34
C TYR A 205 -10.11 12.67 12.39
N LYS A 206 -9.74 12.40 13.64
CA LYS A 206 -9.82 13.39 14.75
C LYS A 206 -9.00 14.64 14.45
N TYR A 207 -7.83 14.46 13.83
CA TYR A 207 -6.95 15.58 13.45
C TYR A 207 -7.27 16.16 12.07
N GLY A 208 -8.41 15.79 11.47
CA GLY A 208 -8.91 16.37 10.22
C GLY A 208 -8.21 15.82 8.97
N GLY A 209 -7.75 14.56 9.00
CA GLY A 209 -7.08 13.91 7.87
C GLY A 209 -8.02 13.35 6.80
N LYS A 210 -9.34 13.34 7.01
CA LYS A 210 -10.35 12.69 6.14
C LYS A 210 -10.16 12.97 4.64
N GLU A 211 -9.92 14.22 4.27
CA GLU A 211 -9.86 14.68 2.88
C GLU A 211 -8.45 14.60 2.27
N TYR A 212 -7.48 13.97 2.97
CA TYR A 212 -6.08 14.00 2.57
C TYR A 212 -5.49 12.62 2.27
N PHE A 213 -6.35 11.68 1.88
CA PHE A 213 -6.01 10.39 1.27
C PHE A 213 -7.23 9.83 0.52
N ASP A 214 -6.98 9.04 -0.52
CA ASP A 214 -8.03 8.43 -1.34
C ASP A 214 -8.32 6.99 -0.90
N VAL A 215 -7.34 6.29 -0.32
CA VAL A 215 -7.41 4.88 0.06
C VAL A 215 -7.04 4.69 1.53
N VAL A 216 -7.89 3.96 2.25
CA VAL A 216 -7.58 3.46 3.61
C VAL A 216 -6.66 2.26 3.50
N ASN A 217 -5.57 2.27 4.23
CA ASN A 217 -4.55 1.24 4.14
C ASN A 217 -4.09 0.76 5.51
N PHE A 218 -3.87 -0.56 5.65
CA PHE A 218 -3.34 -1.14 6.89
C PHE A 218 -2.68 -2.51 6.64
N HIS A 219 -1.89 -2.94 7.61
CA HIS A 219 -1.11 -4.18 7.60
C HIS A 219 -1.67 -5.17 8.63
N PRO A 220 -2.66 -6.01 8.27
CA PRO A 220 -3.33 -6.89 9.22
C PRO A 220 -2.61 -8.23 9.38
N PHE A 221 -1.37 -8.22 9.87
CA PHE A 221 -0.64 -9.44 10.15
C PHE A 221 -1.32 -10.26 11.25
N VAL A 222 -1.58 -11.52 10.97
CA VAL A 222 -2.18 -12.50 11.90
C VAL A 222 -1.40 -13.81 11.79
N ASP A 223 -1.10 -14.44 12.94
CA ASP A 223 -0.51 -15.77 12.97
C ASP A 223 -1.50 -16.80 12.41
N PRO A 224 -1.22 -17.43 11.24
CA PRO A 224 -2.13 -18.37 10.59
C PRO A 224 -2.30 -19.70 11.35
N LEU A 225 -1.41 -19.99 12.30
CA LEU A 225 -1.46 -21.21 13.10
C LEU A 225 -2.46 -21.10 14.27
N LEU A 226 -2.98 -19.90 14.53
CA LEU A 226 -4.02 -19.75 15.54
C LEU A 226 -5.35 -20.33 15.04
N PRO A 227 -6.09 -21.06 15.89
CA PRO A 227 -7.36 -21.69 15.50
C PRO A 227 -8.42 -20.70 14.96
N ASN A 228 -8.31 -19.42 15.34
CA ASN A 228 -9.23 -18.35 14.99
C ASN A 228 -8.57 -17.25 14.13
N ALA A 229 -7.50 -17.57 13.40
CA ALA A 229 -6.74 -16.60 12.59
C ALA A 229 -7.63 -15.83 11.61
N GLU A 230 -8.52 -16.52 10.88
CA GLU A 230 -9.43 -15.88 9.92
C GLU A 230 -10.43 -14.94 10.62
N GLN A 231 -10.94 -15.32 11.79
CA GLN A 231 -11.83 -14.45 12.58
C GLN A 231 -11.10 -13.24 13.14
N MET A 232 -9.81 -13.38 13.50
CA MET A 232 -8.99 -12.25 13.95
C MET A 232 -8.78 -11.26 12.80
N LEU A 233 -8.42 -11.74 11.60
CA LEU A 233 -8.28 -10.92 10.41
C LEU A 233 -9.59 -10.17 10.07
N GLU A 234 -10.72 -10.88 10.11
CA GLU A 234 -12.04 -10.28 9.91
C GLU A 234 -12.38 -9.25 11.00
N GLY A 235 -11.98 -9.51 12.25
CA GLY A 235 -12.16 -8.58 13.38
C GLY A 235 -11.41 -7.27 13.18
N ILE A 236 -10.17 -7.32 12.68
CA ILE A 236 -9.37 -6.14 12.34
C ILE A 236 -10.09 -5.33 11.25
N TYR A 237 -10.48 -5.98 10.15
CA TYR A 237 -11.24 -5.34 9.08
C TYR A 237 -12.54 -4.69 9.60
N LYS A 238 -13.35 -5.42 10.39
CA LYS A 238 -14.59 -4.88 10.96
C LYS A 238 -14.34 -3.65 11.84
N GLY A 239 -13.24 -3.64 12.58
CA GLY A 239 -12.82 -2.48 13.37
C GLY A 239 -12.56 -1.24 12.50
N VAL A 240 -11.87 -1.40 11.39
CA VAL A 240 -11.63 -0.33 10.40
C VAL A 240 -12.94 0.09 9.74
N TYR A 241 -13.71 -0.87 9.23
CA TYR A 241 -14.97 -0.59 8.54
C TYR A 241 -15.95 0.17 9.44
N HIS A 242 -16.03 -0.18 10.73
CA HIS A 242 -16.85 0.54 11.71
C HIS A 242 -16.39 2.01 11.89
N VAL A 243 -15.09 2.28 11.85
CA VAL A 243 -14.60 3.68 11.87
C VAL A 243 -15.08 4.43 10.64
N LEU A 244 -15.00 3.81 9.45
CA LEU A 244 -15.48 4.42 8.20
C LEU A 244 -17.00 4.70 8.24
N GLU A 245 -17.80 3.79 8.80
CA GLU A 245 -19.25 4.01 9.02
C GLU A 245 -19.50 5.21 9.93
N GLN A 246 -18.85 5.26 11.08
CA GLN A 246 -18.98 6.38 12.04
C GLN A 246 -18.56 7.72 11.43
N LYS A 247 -17.62 7.72 10.50
CA LYS A 247 -17.10 8.93 9.82
C LYS A 247 -17.79 9.22 8.50
N GLN A 248 -18.79 8.42 8.11
CA GLN A 248 -19.50 8.54 6.83
C GLN A 248 -18.53 8.57 5.65
N ASP A 249 -17.62 7.60 5.60
CA ASP A 249 -16.53 7.52 4.61
C ASP A 249 -16.34 6.10 4.03
N ILE A 250 -17.42 5.31 4.05
CA ILE A 250 -17.45 3.91 3.60
C ILE A 250 -17.21 3.71 2.09
N GLN A 251 -17.22 4.79 1.33
CA GLN A 251 -16.93 4.79 -0.10
C GLN A 251 -15.43 4.72 -0.39
N LYS A 252 -14.56 5.04 0.59
CA LYS A 252 -13.12 4.90 0.39
C LYS A 252 -12.73 3.43 0.28
N PRO A 253 -11.95 3.08 -0.76
CA PRO A 253 -11.40 1.74 -0.89
C PRO A 253 -10.46 1.40 0.27
N ILE A 254 -10.40 0.11 0.57
CA ILE A 254 -9.54 -0.46 1.60
C ILE A 254 -8.50 -1.33 0.91
N TRP A 255 -7.22 -1.09 1.21
CA TRP A 255 -6.11 -1.93 0.77
C TRP A 255 -5.38 -2.50 1.97
N PHE A 256 -4.83 -3.72 1.80
CA PHE A 256 -3.86 -4.30 2.71
C PHE A 256 -2.51 -4.27 1.99
N SER A 257 -1.74 -3.19 2.17
CA SER A 257 -0.48 -3.04 1.45
C SER A 257 0.64 -3.93 1.98
N GLU A 258 0.40 -4.58 3.14
CA GLU A 258 1.18 -5.72 3.62
C GLU A 258 0.27 -6.72 4.34
N LEU A 259 0.41 -7.98 3.97
CA LEU A 259 -0.17 -9.13 4.66
C LEU A 259 0.66 -10.36 4.30
N GLY A 260 1.01 -11.18 5.27
CA GLY A 260 1.81 -12.37 5.01
C GLY A 260 2.13 -13.15 6.27
N CYS A 261 2.90 -14.20 6.10
CA CYS A 261 3.52 -14.97 7.17
C CYS A 261 4.80 -15.63 6.64
N PRO A 262 5.74 -16.01 7.50
CA PRO A 262 6.90 -16.78 7.07
C PRO A 262 6.49 -18.16 6.56
N GLY A 263 7.32 -18.75 5.69
CA GLY A 263 7.25 -20.15 5.30
C GLY A 263 8.63 -20.76 5.44
N VAL A 264 8.85 -21.51 6.52
CA VAL A 264 10.16 -22.09 6.84
C VAL A 264 10.16 -23.60 6.63
N ARG A 265 11.32 -24.16 6.23
CA ARG A 265 11.45 -25.62 6.08
C ARG A 265 11.54 -26.35 7.41
N SER A 266 12.05 -25.70 8.45
CA SER A 266 12.17 -26.26 9.80
C SER A 266 11.47 -25.33 10.78
N ALA A 267 10.79 -25.92 11.77
CA ALA A 267 10.02 -25.18 12.79
C ALA A 267 10.91 -24.55 13.89
N ASP A 268 12.17 -24.23 13.59
CA ASP A 268 13.17 -23.85 14.60
C ASP A 268 13.11 -22.37 14.99
N GLY A 269 12.16 -21.60 14.44
CA GLY A 269 12.26 -20.19 14.53
C GLY A 269 11.15 -19.50 15.30
N SER A 270 11.47 -18.42 15.87
CA SER A 270 10.67 -17.23 16.11
C SER A 270 11.66 -16.10 16.24
N GLY A 271 11.38 -14.96 15.68
CA GLY A 271 12.27 -13.83 15.80
C GLY A 271 11.72 -12.58 15.20
N GLY A 272 12.29 -11.46 15.61
CA GLY A 272 11.91 -10.16 15.14
C GLY A 272 10.49 -9.76 15.59
N TRP A 273 9.77 -9.12 14.69
CA TRP A 273 8.40 -8.68 14.94
C TRP A 273 7.35 -9.79 14.74
N TRP A 274 7.74 -10.95 14.18
CA TRP A 274 6.85 -12.10 14.08
C TRP A 274 6.81 -12.86 15.41
N PHE A 275 5.64 -12.96 16.01
CA PHE A 275 5.43 -13.61 17.31
C PHE A 275 4.69 -14.94 17.10
N GLY A 276 5.27 -16.04 17.57
CA GLY A 276 4.68 -17.35 17.49
C GLY A 276 5.55 -18.37 16.77
N LYS A 277 4.98 -19.53 16.47
CA LYS A 277 5.65 -20.54 15.62
C LYS A 277 5.57 -20.10 14.17
N SER A 278 6.68 -20.22 13.47
CA SER A 278 6.67 -19.96 12.04
C SER A 278 5.97 -21.10 11.31
N PRO A 279 5.04 -20.79 10.40
CA PRO A 279 4.43 -21.78 9.53
C PRO A 279 5.47 -22.48 8.66
N THR A 280 5.19 -23.73 8.30
CA THR A 280 5.88 -24.41 7.21
C THR A 280 5.55 -23.76 5.86
N GLU A 281 6.29 -24.06 4.82
CA GLU A 281 5.99 -23.59 3.46
C GLU A 281 4.58 -24.01 2.98
N ASP A 282 4.10 -25.19 3.37
CA ASP A 282 2.74 -25.65 3.02
C ASP A 282 1.67 -24.90 3.81
N GLU A 283 1.88 -24.62 5.09
CA GLU A 283 0.98 -23.81 5.91
C GLU A 283 0.96 -22.35 5.44
N GLN A 284 2.10 -21.81 4.97
CA GLN A 284 2.16 -20.51 4.29
C GLN A 284 1.28 -20.51 3.03
N ALA A 285 1.38 -21.57 2.21
CA ALA A 285 0.57 -21.71 0.99
C ALA A 285 -0.94 -21.78 1.31
N ASP A 286 -1.33 -22.46 2.37
CA ASP A 286 -2.73 -22.51 2.81
C ASP A 286 -3.22 -21.14 3.31
N TRP A 287 -2.36 -20.34 3.95
CA TRP A 287 -2.70 -18.98 4.34
C TRP A 287 -2.88 -18.06 3.13
N VAL A 288 -2.01 -18.18 2.09
CA VAL A 288 -2.18 -17.47 0.81
C VAL A 288 -3.59 -17.70 0.23
N LYS A 289 -4.04 -18.96 0.14
CA LYS A 289 -5.39 -19.28 -0.38
C LYS A 289 -6.49 -18.57 0.41
N LYS A 290 -6.40 -18.60 1.75
CA LYS A 290 -7.42 -18.01 2.65
C LYS A 290 -7.50 -16.49 2.54
N VAL A 291 -6.34 -15.81 2.49
CA VAL A 291 -6.32 -14.34 2.47
C VAL A 291 -6.73 -13.72 1.13
N TYR A 292 -6.59 -14.45 0.04
CA TYR A 292 -7.07 -13.99 -1.27
C TYR A 292 -8.50 -14.46 -1.60
N ASP A 293 -9.06 -15.43 -0.88
CA ASP A 293 -10.46 -15.84 -1.09
C ASP A 293 -11.45 -14.94 -0.34
N LYS A 294 -11.46 -14.96 1.00
CA LYS A 294 -12.47 -14.26 1.80
C LYS A 294 -12.30 -12.73 1.87
N PRO A 295 -11.13 -12.18 2.20
CA PRO A 295 -10.95 -10.74 2.34
C PRO A 295 -11.31 -9.94 1.09
N LEU A 296 -11.01 -10.44 -0.10
CA LEU A 296 -11.39 -9.77 -1.35
C LEU A 296 -12.90 -9.71 -1.61
N ARG A 297 -13.72 -10.40 -0.81
CA ARG A 297 -15.18 -10.30 -0.85
C ARG A 297 -15.73 -9.32 0.19
N TRP A 298 -14.91 -8.80 1.09
CA TRP A 298 -15.34 -7.83 2.08
C TRP A 298 -15.58 -6.46 1.45
N LYS A 299 -16.60 -5.78 1.93
CA LYS A 299 -17.02 -4.49 1.37
C LYS A 299 -15.89 -3.46 1.43
N GLY A 300 -15.58 -2.86 0.30
CA GLY A 300 -14.53 -1.84 0.18
C GLY A 300 -13.11 -2.40 0.02
N VAL A 301 -12.85 -3.68 0.32
CA VAL A 301 -11.51 -4.27 0.10
C VAL A 301 -11.29 -4.46 -1.39
N GLN A 302 -10.28 -3.78 -1.92
CA GLN A 302 -9.97 -3.81 -3.35
C GLN A 302 -8.66 -4.54 -3.65
N ARG A 303 -7.63 -4.41 -2.79
CA ARG A 303 -6.29 -4.96 -3.06
C ARG A 303 -5.64 -5.50 -1.80
N ILE A 304 -4.89 -6.58 -2.01
CA ILE A 304 -4.07 -7.22 -0.98
C ILE A 304 -2.68 -7.43 -1.57
N PHE A 305 -1.66 -7.03 -0.82
CA PHE A 305 -0.26 -7.21 -1.18
C PHE A 305 0.35 -8.24 -0.25
N TRP A 306 0.81 -9.35 -0.81
CA TRP A 306 1.57 -10.34 -0.04
C TRP A 306 2.98 -9.82 0.25
N ALA A 307 3.38 -9.87 1.47
CA ALA A 307 4.73 -9.53 1.91
C ALA A 307 5.51 -10.83 2.23
N PHE A 308 6.58 -11.19 1.52
CA PHE A 308 7.23 -10.52 0.38
C PHE A 308 7.09 -11.36 -0.89
N PHE A 309 7.58 -10.90 -2.06
CA PHE A 309 7.63 -11.78 -3.23
C PHE A 309 8.77 -12.78 -3.15
N ARG A 310 9.97 -12.36 -2.70
CA ARG A 310 11.15 -13.19 -2.55
C ARG A 310 11.73 -13.12 -1.14
N ASP A 311 12.16 -14.25 -0.59
CA ASP A 311 12.88 -14.32 0.68
C ASP A 311 14.10 -13.40 0.67
N THR A 312 14.36 -12.74 1.79
CA THR A 312 15.52 -11.87 1.93
C THR A 312 16.74 -12.63 2.45
N SER A 313 17.95 -12.19 2.02
CA SER A 313 19.21 -12.83 2.39
C SER A 313 19.64 -12.46 3.80
N ASN A 314 19.00 -13.05 4.80
CA ASN A 314 19.35 -12.82 6.22
C ASN A 314 19.41 -11.33 6.61
N HIS A 315 18.53 -10.49 5.97
CA HIS A 315 18.44 -9.07 6.25
C HIS A 315 17.86 -8.80 7.65
N PHE A 316 16.73 -9.46 7.94
CA PHE A 316 16.06 -9.35 9.25
C PHE A 316 16.69 -10.26 10.30
N LYS A 317 17.51 -11.24 9.89
CA LYS A 317 18.19 -12.22 10.77
C LYS A 317 17.21 -13.02 11.63
N ASN A 318 16.04 -13.33 11.10
CA ASN A 318 14.98 -14.07 11.76
C ASN A 318 13.98 -14.59 10.70
N ASP A 319 12.87 -15.20 11.14
CA ASP A 319 11.90 -15.83 10.23
C ASP A 319 11.19 -14.86 9.26
N VAL A 320 11.30 -13.55 9.50
CA VAL A 320 10.81 -12.54 8.54
C VAL A 320 11.53 -12.63 7.20
N ASP A 321 12.78 -13.10 7.19
CA ASP A 321 13.51 -13.36 5.93
C ASP A 321 12.82 -14.40 5.03
N HIS A 322 11.88 -15.18 5.56
CA HIS A 322 11.17 -16.26 4.86
C HIS A 322 9.72 -15.96 4.46
N PHE A 323 9.34 -14.69 4.38
CA PHE A 323 7.98 -14.28 3.99
C PHE A 323 7.70 -14.44 2.48
N GLY A 324 8.74 -14.64 1.66
CA GLY A 324 8.63 -14.71 0.21
C GLY A 324 7.73 -15.84 -0.31
N LEU A 325 7.11 -15.62 -1.46
CA LEU A 325 6.53 -16.67 -2.30
C LEU A 325 7.63 -17.49 -3.00
N LEU A 326 8.81 -16.88 -3.17
CA LEU A 326 10.02 -17.50 -3.66
C LEU A 326 11.05 -17.57 -2.55
N ARG A 327 11.91 -18.60 -2.60
CA ARG A 327 13.13 -18.64 -1.80
C ARG A 327 14.15 -17.64 -2.37
N GLU A 328 15.20 -17.36 -1.61
CA GLU A 328 16.27 -16.43 -1.99
C GLU A 328 16.90 -16.79 -3.35
N ASP A 329 17.05 -18.07 -3.67
CA ASP A 329 17.60 -18.57 -4.93
C ASP A 329 16.64 -18.51 -6.13
N PHE A 330 15.44 -17.90 -5.93
CA PHE A 330 14.32 -17.87 -6.87
C PHE A 330 13.61 -19.20 -7.09
N SER A 331 13.90 -20.24 -6.33
CA SER A 331 13.09 -21.45 -6.37
C SER A 331 11.70 -21.17 -5.76
N LYS A 332 10.67 -21.74 -6.38
CA LYS A 332 9.28 -21.52 -5.97
C LYS A 332 8.97 -22.28 -4.69
N LYS A 333 8.28 -21.60 -3.75
CA LYS A 333 7.63 -22.28 -2.63
C LYS A 333 6.22 -22.75 -3.05
N PRO A 334 5.56 -23.65 -2.32
CA PRO A 334 4.14 -23.97 -2.53
C PRO A 334 3.22 -22.74 -2.53
N ALA A 335 3.59 -21.72 -1.77
CA ALA A 335 2.90 -20.42 -1.72
C ALA A 335 2.86 -19.69 -3.07
N PHE A 336 3.89 -19.85 -3.93
CA PHE A 336 3.88 -19.29 -5.28
C PHE A 336 2.76 -19.87 -6.14
N ASP A 337 2.62 -21.20 -6.11
CA ASP A 337 1.58 -21.88 -6.89
C ASP A 337 0.17 -21.58 -6.34
N ALA A 338 0.04 -21.46 -5.02
CA ALA A 338 -1.20 -21.04 -4.35
C ALA A 338 -1.61 -19.63 -4.77
N TYR A 339 -0.67 -18.67 -4.80
CA TYR A 339 -0.91 -17.31 -5.26
C TYR A 339 -1.30 -17.25 -6.73
N LYS A 340 -0.56 -17.96 -7.59
CA LYS A 340 -0.83 -18.08 -9.03
C LYS A 340 -2.23 -18.65 -9.31
N ALA A 341 -2.64 -19.69 -8.59
CA ALA A 341 -3.98 -20.25 -8.71
C ALA A 341 -5.05 -19.23 -8.30
N ALA A 342 -4.87 -18.55 -7.16
CA ALA A 342 -5.81 -17.53 -6.68
C ALA A 342 -5.96 -16.35 -7.65
N SER A 343 -4.86 -15.92 -8.30
CA SER A 343 -4.89 -14.82 -9.28
C SER A 343 -5.62 -15.20 -10.57
N ALA A 344 -5.47 -16.45 -11.03
CA ALA A 344 -6.12 -16.95 -12.24
C ALA A 344 -7.66 -17.07 -12.10
N ASP A 345 -8.14 -17.52 -10.93
CA ASP A 345 -9.57 -17.75 -10.67
C ASP A 345 -10.43 -16.46 -10.71
N LYS A 346 -9.82 -15.29 -10.53
CA LYS A 346 -10.54 -13.99 -10.50
C LYS A 346 -10.40 -13.18 -11.79
N THR A 347 -9.63 -13.65 -12.75
CA THR A 347 -9.55 -13.06 -14.09
C THR A 347 -10.50 -13.72 -15.10
N SER A 348 -11.19 -14.77 -14.70
CA SER A 348 -12.26 -15.45 -15.46
C SER A 348 -13.64 -14.98 -14.98
#